data_079215dbfc18d00b715efe8343d8078e
#
_entry.id   079215dbfc18d00b715efe8343d8078e
#
_cell.length_a   1.000
_cell.length_b   1.000
_cell.length_c   1.000
_cell.angle_alpha   90.00
_cell.angle_beta   90.00
_cell.angle_gamma   90.00
#
_symmetry.space_group_name_H-M   'P 1'
#
loop_
_entity.id
_entity.type
_entity.pdbx_description
1 polymer ?
#
loop_
_entity_poly.entity_id
_entity_poly.type
_entity_poly.pdbx_seq_one_letter_code
_entity_poly.pdbx_strand_id
1 'polypeptide(L)'
;MRKKLDPIHPGEILLEEFLDPMSISQYRLAKDISVPARRINEIAHGKRSISANTALRLSKYFGTTERFWMNLQTRYDLEVEKDRLGSRLDDEVQRLATG
;
A
#
# COMPACT_ATOMS: atom_id res chain seq x y z
N MET A 1 -27.99 6.27 -2.85
CA MET A 1 -26.67 6.89 -3.10
C MET A 1 -25.56 5.99 -2.55
N ARG A 2 -24.56 5.73 -3.38
CA ARG A 2 -23.49 4.86 -2.98
C ARG A 2 -22.49 5.59 -2.10
N LYS A 3 -22.21 5.01 -0.94
CA LYS A 3 -21.23 5.57 -0.03
C LYS A 3 -19.81 5.31 -0.57
N LYS A 4 -18.97 6.33 -0.54
CA LYS A 4 -17.60 6.19 -0.94
C LYS A 4 -16.82 5.38 0.11
N LEU A 5 -16.09 4.37 -0.37
CA LEU A 5 -15.27 3.56 0.53
C LEU A 5 -13.93 4.24 0.77
N ASP A 6 -13.40 4.06 1.97
CA ASP A 6 -12.07 4.55 2.29
C ASP A 6 -11.02 3.80 1.48
N PRO A 7 -9.94 4.47 1.10
CA PRO A 7 -8.83 3.78 0.42
C PRO A 7 -8.27 2.65 1.29
N ILE A 8 -7.91 1.54 0.65
CA ILE A 8 -7.39 0.38 1.34
C ILE A 8 -5.86 0.45 1.38
N HIS A 9 -5.30 0.54 2.59
CA HIS A 9 -3.85 0.56 2.76
C HIS A 9 -3.26 -0.83 2.45
N PRO A 10 -2.08 -0.90 1.80
CA PRO A 10 -1.45 -2.19 1.50
C PRO A 10 -1.22 -3.06 2.73
N GLY A 11 -1.04 -2.46 3.91
CA GLY A 11 -0.88 -3.21 5.15
C GLY A 11 -2.08 -4.05 5.50
N GLU A 12 -3.27 -3.59 5.13
CA GLU A 12 -4.51 -4.32 5.35
C GLU A 12 -4.53 -5.59 4.49
N ILE A 13 -4.09 -5.48 3.25
CA ILE A 13 -3.97 -6.63 2.35
C ILE A 13 -2.92 -7.62 2.88
N LEU A 14 -1.78 -7.09 3.34
CA LEU A 14 -0.74 -7.92 3.93
C LEU A 14 -1.28 -8.75 5.10
N LEU A 15 -2.02 -8.12 6.00
CA LEU A 15 -2.58 -8.81 7.16
C LEU A 15 -3.66 -9.82 6.76
N GLU A 16 -4.67 -9.36 6.03
CA GLU A 16 -5.88 -10.14 5.83
C GLU A 16 -5.75 -11.20 4.75
N GLU A 17 -4.93 -10.95 3.73
CA GLU A 17 -4.81 -11.86 2.59
C GLU A 17 -3.58 -12.76 2.67
N PHE A 18 -2.60 -12.43 3.50
CA PHE A 18 -1.37 -13.20 3.60
C PHE A 18 -1.08 -13.69 5.01
N LEU A 19 -0.91 -12.78 5.96
CA LEU A 19 -0.47 -13.22 7.30
C LEU A 19 -1.52 -14.03 8.03
N ASP A 20 -2.75 -13.56 8.07
CA ASP A 20 -3.82 -14.27 8.78
C ASP A 20 -4.12 -15.64 8.15
N PRO A 21 -4.38 -15.74 6.83
CA PRO A 21 -4.65 -17.06 6.24
C PRO A 21 -3.49 -18.04 6.36
N MET A 22 -2.26 -17.54 6.36
CA MET A 22 -1.07 -18.39 6.42
C MET A 22 -0.59 -18.64 7.84
N SER A 23 -1.25 -18.06 8.83
CA SER A 23 -0.88 -18.15 10.24
C SER A 23 0.56 -17.70 10.49
N ILE A 24 0.97 -16.61 9.81
CA ILE A 24 2.30 -16.04 9.97
C ILE A 24 2.18 -14.75 10.78
N SER A 25 2.94 -14.68 11.88
CA SER A 25 2.95 -13.47 12.70
C SER A 25 3.77 -12.36 12.03
N GLN A 26 3.49 -11.12 12.43
CA GLN A 26 4.27 -9.98 11.96
C GLN A 26 5.74 -10.13 12.32
N TYR A 27 6.01 -10.61 13.53
CA TYR A 27 7.38 -10.85 13.99
C TYR A 27 8.10 -11.87 13.11
N ARG A 28 7.43 -12.98 12.79
CA ARG A 28 8.02 -14.02 11.94
C ARG A 28 8.31 -13.47 10.54
N LEU A 29 7.37 -12.72 9.97
CA LEU A 29 7.59 -12.13 8.66
C LEU A 29 8.82 -11.23 8.67
N ALA A 30 8.90 -10.32 9.65
CA ALA A 30 10.02 -9.40 9.76
C ALA A 30 11.34 -10.15 9.85
N LYS A 31 11.38 -11.19 10.65
CA LYS A 31 12.57 -12.03 10.81
C LYS A 31 12.93 -12.72 9.49
N ASP A 32 11.94 -13.31 8.83
CA ASP A 32 12.18 -14.09 7.62
C ASP A 32 12.63 -13.24 6.44
N ILE A 33 12.20 -11.97 6.37
CA ILE A 33 12.62 -11.08 5.28
C ILE A 33 13.72 -10.09 5.71
N SER A 34 14.23 -10.25 6.93
CA SER A 34 15.35 -9.47 7.47
C SER A 34 15.11 -7.98 7.50
N VAL A 35 13.98 -7.59 8.07
CA VAL A 35 13.67 -6.19 8.33
C VAL A 35 13.29 -6.03 9.80
N PRO A 36 13.40 -4.81 10.36
CA PRO A 36 12.97 -4.59 11.74
C PRO A 36 11.48 -4.90 11.89
N ALA A 37 11.13 -5.53 13.03
CA ALA A 37 9.73 -5.83 13.34
C ALA A 37 8.87 -4.58 13.31
N ARG A 38 9.42 -3.44 13.71
CA ARG A 38 8.73 -2.16 13.70
C ARG A 38 8.27 -1.78 12.29
N ARG A 39 9.08 -2.07 11.26
CA ARG A 39 8.71 -1.76 9.88
C ARG A 39 7.41 -2.49 9.49
N ILE A 40 7.35 -3.79 9.78
CA ILE A 40 6.16 -4.59 9.46
C ILE A 40 4.96 -4.12 10.28
N ASN A 41 5.17 -3.84 11.56
CA ASN A 41 4.10 -3.35 12.42
C ASN A 41 3.52 -2.02 11.90
N GLU A 42 4.37 -1.09 11.50
CA GLU A 42 3.93 0.20 10.99
C GLU A 42 3.18 0.06 9.67
N ILE A 43 3.65 -0.83 8.77
CA ILE A 43 2.96 -1.10 7.52
C ILE A 43 1.58 -1.72 7.80
N ALA A 44 1.54 -2.71 8.67
CA ALA A 44 0.31 -3.41 9.02
C ALA A 44 -0.75 -2.46 9.59
N HIS A 45 -0.33 -1.44 10.31
CA HIS A 45 -1.23 -0.45 10.91
C HIS A 45 -1.47 0.77 10.03
N GLY A 46 -1.02 0.75 8.79
CA GLY A 46 -1.26 1.85 7.84
C GLY A 46 -0.42 3.10 8.10
N LYS A 47 0.63 2.98 8.89
CA LYS A 47 1.46 4.12 9.29
C LYS A 47 2.75 4.27 8.47
N ARG A 48 3.01 3.33 7.59
CA ARG A 48 4.20 3.33 6.76
C ARG A 48 3.86 2.76 5.40
N SER A 49 4.39 3.38 4.36
CA SER A 49 4.24 2.92 2.99
C SER A 49 5.15 1.71 2.71
N ILE A 50 4.74 0.90 1.74
CA ILE A 50 5.60 -0.17 1.23
C ILE A 50 6.55 0.47 0.23
N SER A 51 7.84 0.45 0.56
CA SER A 51 8.90 0.93 -0.33
C SER A 51 9.28 -0.15 -1.33
N ALA A 52 10.06 0.22 -2.34
CA ALA A 52 10.58 -0.74 -3.30
C ALA A 52 11.36 -1.85 -2.60
N ASN A 53 12.17 -1.50 -1.60
CA ASN A 53 12.94 -2.48 -0.83
C ASN A 53 12.02 -3.51 -0.17
N THR A 54 10.98 -3.03 0.51
CA THR A 54 10.03 -3.93 1.17
C THR A 54 9.25 -4.75 0.14
N ALA A 55 8.84 -4.15 -0.97
CA ALA A 55 8.10 -4.86 -2.01
C ALA A 55 8.91 -6.02 -2.58
N LEU A 56 10.21 -5.80 -2.82
CA LEU A 56 11.09 -6.85 -3.32
C LEU A 56 11.22 -8.00 -2.32
N ARG A 57 11.34 -7.68 -1.04
CA ARG A 57 11.45 -8.70 0.02
C ARG A 57 10.16 -9.48 0.18
N LEU A 58 9.02 -8.80 0.17
CA LEU A 58 7.71 -9.45 0.27
C LEU A 58 7.44 -10.35 -0.93
N SER A 59 7.78 -9.88 -2.13
CA SER A 59 7.54 -10.66 -3.34
C SER A 59 8.37 -11.94 -3.35
N LYS A 60 9.60 -11.87 -2.89
CA LYS A 60 10.44 -13.06 -2.80
C LYS A 60 9.90 -14.05 -1.78
N TYR A 61 9.43 -13.54 -0.64
CA TYR A 61 8.93 -14.39 0.44
C TYR A 61 7.62 -15.09 0.07
N PHE A 62 6.68 -14.34 -0.49
CA PHE A 62 5.35 -14.87 -0.81
C PHE A 62 5.21 -15.41 -2.23
N GLY A 63 6.20 -15.20 -3.08
CA GLY A 63 6.12 -15.65 -4.47
C GLY A 63 5.23 -14.79 -5.35
N THR A 64 4.98 -13.56 -4.95
CA THR A 64 4.27 -12.57 -5.78
C THR A 64 5.27 -11.78 -6.61
N THR A 65 4.78 -10.88 -7.47
CA THR A 65 5.66 -9.93 -8.15
C THR A 65 5.88 -8.70 -7.25
N GLU A 66 6.98 -8.00 -7.46
CA GLU A 66 7.20 -6.74 -6.77
C GLU A 66 6.17 -5.69 -7.18
N ARG A 67 5.68 -5.76 -8.41
CA ARG A 67 4.65 -4.84 -8.89
C ARG A 67 3.32 -5.01 -8.16
N PHE A 68 3.01 -6.22 -7.73
CA PHE A 68 1.81 -6.45 -6.94
C PHE A 68 1.78 -5.53 -5.72
N TRP A 69 2.88 -5.51 -4.96
CA TRP A 69 2.96 -4.69 -3.74
C TRP A 69 3.02 -3.19 -4.06
N MET A 70 3.80 -2.82 -5.08
CA MET A 70 3.92 -1.41 -5.46
C MET A 70 2.63 -0.87 -6.05
N ASN A 71 1.89 -1.70 -6.78
CA ASN A 71 0.59 -1.28 -7.33
C ASN A 71 -0.42 -1.02 -6.21
N LEU A 72 -0.43 -1.84 -5.16
CA LEU A 72 -1.28 -1.60 -4.00
C LEU A 72 -0.95 -0.27 -3.34
N GLN A 73 0.33 0.03 -3.18
CA GLN A 73 0.76 1.28 -2.57
C GLN A 73 0.41 2.47 -3.44
N THR A 74 0.69 2.38 -4.74
CA THR A 74 0.40 3.46 -5.68
C THR A 74 -1.10 3.76 -5.72
N ARG A 75 -1.92 2.73 -5.76
CA ARG A 75 -3.36 2.90 -5.77
C ARG A 75 -3.84 3.63 -4.51
N TYR A 76 -3.33 3.20 -3.36
CA TYR A 76 -3.67 3.82 -2.09
C TYR A 76 -3.27 5.30 -2.09
N ASP A 77 -2.03 5.59 -2.48
CA ASP A 77 -1.51 6.94 -2.49
C ASP A 77 -2.32 7.86 -3.42
N LEU A 78 -2.68 7.36 -4.60
CA LEU A 78 -3.48 8.14 -5.55
C LEU A 78 -4.89 8.40 -5.02
N GLU A 79 -5.53 7.38 -4.43
CA GLU A 79 -6.88 7.54 -3.89
C GLU A 79 -6.91 8.52 -2.73
N VAL A 80 -5.94 8.44 -1.82
CA VAL A 80 -5.83 9.37 -0.70
C VAL A 80 -5.63 10.79 -1.20
N GLU A 81 -4.74 10.97 -2.16
CA GLU A 81 -4.44 12.31 -2.68
C GLU A 81 -5.61 12.89 -3.46
N LYS A 82 -6.32 12.07 -4.22
CA LYS A 82 -7.51 12.52 -4.92
C LYS A 82 -8.58 13.01 -3.95
N ASP A 83 -8.76 12.29 -2.85
CA ASP A 83 -9.73 12.71 -1.82
C ASP A 83 -9.30 14.02 -1.17
N ARG A 84 -8.01 14.16 -0.90
CA ARG A 84 -7.48 15.38 -0.28
C ARG A 84 -7.61 16.58 -1.20
N LEU A 85 -7.33 16.40 -2.48
CA LEU A 85 -7.40 17.49 -3.46
C LEU A 85 -8.83 17.89 -3.82
N GLY A 86 -9.74 16.90 -3.86
CA GLY A 86 -11.13 17.16 -4.22
C GLY A 86 -11.23 17.89 -5.56
N SER A 87 -11.94 19.01 -5.60
CA SER A 87 -12.11 19.80 -6.81
C SER A 87 -10.90 20.68 -7.14
N ARG A 88 -9.92 20.77 -6.25
CA ARG A 88 -8.78 21.67 -6.44
C ARG A 88 -7.98 21.33 -7.69
N LEU A 89 -7.93 20.04 -8.05
CA LEU A 89 -7.17 19.65 -9.24
C LEU A 89 -7.74 20.31 -10.50
N ASP A 90 -9.06 20.31 -10.65
CA ASP A 90 -9.73 20.95 -11.77
C ASP A 90 -9.58 22.47 -11.72
N ASP A 91 -9.57 23.03 -10.51
CA ASP A 91 -9.49 24.48 -10.32
C ASP A 91 -8.07 25.02 -10.54
N GLU A 92 -7.06 24.25 -10.11
CA GLU A 92 -5.67 24.73 -10.08
C GLU A 92 -4.86 24.31 -11.28
N VAL A 93 -5.19 23.18 -11.91
CA VAL A 93 -4.41 22.67 -13.03
C VAL A 93 -5.13 22.96 -14.35
N GLN A 94 -4.47 23.71 -15.21
CA GLN A 94 -5.02 24.04 -16.50
C GLN A 94 -4.61 23.01 -17.53
N ARG A 95 -5.58 22.48 -18.26
CA ARG A 95 -5.26 21.53 -19.32
C ARG A 95 -4.53 22.24 -20.46
N LEU A 96 -3.46 21.61 -20.95
CA LEU A 96 -2.74 22.16 -22.10
C LEU A 96 -3.65 22.20 -23.31
N ALA A 97 -3.78 23.37 -23.92
CA ALA A 97 -4.56 23.51 -25.14
C ALA A 97 -3.79 22.92 -26.32
N THR A 98 -4.37 21.88 -26.94
CA THR A 98 -3.81 21.29 -28.15
C THR A 98 -4.68 21.75 -29.29
N GLY A 99 -4.23 22.81 -29.91
CA GLY A 99 -5.00 23.49 -30.86
C GLY A 99 -5.04 22.97 -32.21
#